data_35ad2f1279c53f7abff1d8f56f14f7fa
#
_entry.id   35ad2f1279c53f7abff1d8f56f14f7fa
#
_cell.length_a   1.000
_cell.length_b   1.000
_cell.length_c   1.000
_cell.angle_alpha   90.00
_cell.angle_beta   90.00
_cell.angle_gamma   90.00
#
_symmetry.space_group_name_H-M   'P 1'
#
loop_
_entity.id
_entity.type
_entity.pdbx_description
1 polymer ?
#
loop_
_entity_poly.entity_id
_entity_poly.type
_entity_poly.pdbx_seq_one_letter_code
_entity_poly.pdbx_strand_id
1 'polypeptide(L)'
;MRHLLALLISAGSALAAVPERWIDLVGWVESRNDPKAVGDGSRARGEMQFWKATWEDCTRQRKAKGLPTWGFSYAHDRAVARLYARSWLDYIEERLAKATGRKPSLGEIYAAYNLGLAGYARRGYRLSDCPASTRRNAAWLNLQR
;
A
#
# COMPACT_ATOMS: atom_id res chain seq x y z
N MET A 1 -6.02 14.52 50.96
CA MET A 1 -5.72 15.02 49.62
C MET A 1 -5.74 13.81 48.66
N ARG A 2 -6.77 13.74 47.82
CA ARG A 2 -6.92 12.65 46.84
C ARG A 2 -6.44 13.17 45.50
N HIS A 3 -5.31 12.66 45.01
CA HIS A 3 -4.81 12.94 43.66
C HIS A 3 -5.62 12.13 42.64
N LEU A 4 -6.49 12.80 41.90
CA LEU A 4 -7.14 12.25 40.72
C LEU A 4 -6.08 12.21 39.61
N LEU A 5 -5.61 11.02 39.27
CA LEU A 5 -4.81 10.80 38.07
C LEU A 5 -5.76 10.77 36.87
N ALA A 6 -5.82 11.86 36.12
CA ALA A 6 -6.56 11.89 34.86
C ALA A 6 -5.79 11.06 33.82
N LEU A 7 -6.32 9.87 33.51
CA LEU A 7 -5.84 9.05 32.40
C LEU A 7 -6.26 9.70 31.09
N LEU A 8 -5.35 10.44 30.45
CA LEU A 8 -5.53 10.91 29.05
C LEU A 8 -5.49 9.70 28.13
N ILE A 9 -6.64 9.14 27.83
CA ILE A 9 -6.79 8.17 26.73
C ILE A 9 -6.66 8.98 25.45
N SER A 10 -5.48 8.96 24.86
CA SER A 10 -5.26 9.41 23.49
C SER A 10 -6.03 8.45 22.58
N ALA A 11 -7.22 8.83 22.16
CA ALA A 11 -7.93 8.17 21.08
C ALA A 11 -7.19 8.49 19.78
N GLY A 12 -6.17 7.66 19.48
CA GLY A 12 -5.59 7.64 18.15
C GLY A 12 -6.69 7.25 17.17
N SER A 13 -7.14 8.20 16.35
CA SER A 13 -8.06 7.90 15.24
C SER A 13 -7.38 6.85 14.35
N ALA A 14 -7.84 5.61 14.43
CA ALA A 14 -7.44 4.59 13.46
C ALA A 14 -7.83 5.10 12.07
N LEU A 15 -6.87 5.13 11.15
CA LEU A 15 -7.17 5.45 9.76
C LEU A 15 -8.22 4.44 9.26
N ALA A 16 -9.22 4.94 8.55
CA ALA A 16 -10.18 4.06 7.88
C ALA A 16 -9.44 3.23 6.83
N ALA A 17 -9.86 1.96 6.63
CA ALA A 17 -9.30 1.11 5.59
C ALA A 17 -9.37 1.79 4.21
N VAL A 18 -8.36 1.57 3.37
CA VAL A 18 -8.36 2.12 2.01
C VAL A 18 -9.61 1.68 1.24
N PRO A 19 -10.23 2.57 0.46
CA PRO A 19 -11.42 2.24 -0.33
C PRO A 19 -11.14 1.13 -1.35
N GLU A 20 -12.10 0.24 -1.59
CA GLU A 20 -11.98 -0.82 -2.61
C GLU A 20 -11.61 -0.26 -3.99
N ARG A 21 -12.18 0.90 -4.34
CA ARG A 21 -11.86 1.61 -5.57
C ARG A 21 -10.35 1.88 -5.75
N TRP A 22 -9.61 2.10 -4.66
CA TRP A 22 -8.16 2.34 -4.77
C TRP A 22 -7.42 1.07 -5.20
N ILE A 23 -7.89 -0.10 -4.78
CA ILE A 23 -7.34 -1.38 -5.23
C ILE A 23 -7.58 -1.55 -6.73
N ASP A 24 -8.79 -1.23 -7.23
CA ASP A 24 -9.11 -1.25 -8.66
C ASP A 24 -8.19 -0.32 -9.47
N LEU A 25 -7.99 0.90 -8.98
CA LEU A 25 -7.18 1.90 -9.66
C LEU A 25 -5.69 1.54 -9.69
N VAL A 26 -5.15 1.02 -8.59
CA VAL A 26 -3.75 0.56 -8.53
C VAL A 26 -3.57 -0.65 -9.44
N GLY A 27 -4.46 -1.64 -9.39
CA GLY A 27 -4.45 -2.80 -10.29
C GLY A 27 -4.52 -2.40 -11.77
N TRP A 28 -5.33 -1.39 -12.09
CA TRP A 28 -5.39 -0.84 -13.45
C TRP A 28 -4.06 -0.25 -13.91
N VAL A 29 -3.39 0.52 -13.06
CA VAL A 29 -2.07 1.10 -13.37
C VAL A 29 -1.01 0.02 -13.53
N GLU A 30 -1.04 -1.02 -12.69
CA GLU A 30 -0.03 -2.07 -12.65
C GLU A 30 -0.17 -3.06 -13.83
N SER A 31 -1.38 -3.49 -14.15
CA SER A 31 -1.59 -4.59 -15.11
C SER A 31 -2.83 -4.47 -15.99
N ARG A 32 -3.58 -3.36 -15.93
CA ARG A 32 -4.94 -3.26 -16.49
C ARG A 32 -5.92 -4.25 -15.85
N ASN A 33 -5.70 -4.54 -14.56
CA ASN A 33 -6.49 -5.51 -13.79
C ASN A 33 -6.41 -6.94 -14.35
N ASP A 34 -5.27 -7.34 -14.94
CA ASP A 34 -5.05 -8.69 -15.44
C ASP A 34 -4.45 -9.60 -14.36
N PRO A 35 -5.21 -10.59 -13.84
CA PRO A 35 -4.70 -11.49 -12.80
C PRO A 35 -3.59 -12.43 -13.30
N LYS A 36 -3.42 -12.58 -14.61
CA LYS A 36 -2.38 -13.41 -15.21
C LYS A 36 -1.12 -12.64 -15.58
N ALA A 37 -1.12 -11.33 -15.38
CA ALA A 37 0.01 -10.47 -15.75
C ALA A 37 1.32 -10.92 -15.09
N VAL A 38 2.39 -10.84 -15.87
CA VAL A 38 3.77 -11.10 -15.44
C VAL A 38 4.63 -9.92 -15.93
N GLY A 39 5.37 -9.31 -15.04
CA GLY A 39 6.20 -8.14 -15.34
C GLY A 39 7.61 -8.25 -14.75
N ASP A 40 8.43 -7.24 -15.00
CA ASP A 40 9.78 -7.10 -14.45
C ASP A 40 10.65 -8.36 -14.58
N GLY A 41 10.70 -8.96 -15.77
CA GLY A 41 11.45 -10.19 -16.02
C GLY A 41 10.94 -11.36 -15.19
N SER A 42 9.63 -11.53 -15.10
CA SER A 42 8.92 -12.57 -14.34
C SER A 42 8.97 -12.45 -12.82
N ARG A 43 9.43 -11.32 -12.29
CA ARG A 43 9.47 -11.05 -10.84
C ARG A 43 8.17 -10.49 -10.28
N ALA A 44 7.45 -9.69 -11.08
CA ALA A 44 6.16 -9.13 -10.71
C ALA A 44 5.02 -10.04 -11.19
N ARG A 45 4.01 -10.29 -10.35
CA ARG A 45 2.94 -11.26 -10.64
C ARG A 45 1.56 -10.74 -10.32
N GLY A 46 0.61 -11.11 -11.18
CA GLY A 46 -0.81 -10.93 -10.99
C GLY A 46 -1.31 -9.51 -11.21
N GLU A 47 -2.60 -9.30 -10.94
CA GLU A 47 -3.29 -8.02 -11.10
C GLU A 47 -2.54 -6.85 -10.44
N MET A 48 -1.95 -7.10 -9.28
CA MET A 48 -1.30 -6.09 -8.45
C MET A 48 0.23 -6.03 -8.62
N GLN A 49 0.79 -6.81 -9.52
CA GLN A 49 2.23 -6.87 -9.81
C GLN A 49 3.11 -7.02 -8.57
N PHE A 50 2.70 -7.88 -7.63
CA PHE A 50 3.50 -8.15 -6.45
C PHE A 50 4.84 -8.82 -6.76
N TRP A 51 5.89 -8.33 -6.14
CA TRP A 51 7.15 -9.05 -6.04
C TRP A 51 7.13 -9.98 -4.82
N LYS A 52 7.89 -11.08 -4.90
CA LYS A 52 7.93 -12.07 -3.82
C LYS A 52 8.28 -11.46 -2.46
N ALA A 53 9.30 -10.59 -2.40
CA ALA A 53 9.70 -9.94 -1.16
C ALA A 53 8.58 -9.10 -0.55
N THR A 54 7.86 -8.31 -1.37
CA THR A 54 6.71 -7.51 -0.91
C THR A 54 5.57 -8.40 -0.43
N TRP A 55 5.30 -9.49 -1.14
CA TRP A 55 4.30 -10.48 -0.72
C TRP A 55 4.63 -11.09 0.65
N GLU A 56 5.89 -11.44 0.87
CA GLU A 56 6.36 -12.00 2.15
C GLU A 56 6.26 -10.96 3.27
N ASP A 57 6.59 -9.67 3.00
CA ASP A 57 6.40 -8.58 3.95
C ASP A 57 4.94 -8.40 4.31
N CYS A 58 4.05 -8.38 3.33
CA CYS A 58 2.61 -8.32 3.54
C CYS A 58 2.10 -9.54 4.33
N THR A 59 2.62 -10.73 4.02
CA THR A 59 2.29 -11.96 4.77
C THR A 59 2.63 -11.80 6.25
N ARG A 60 3.80 -11.25 6.58
CA ARG A 60 4.18 -10.97 7.98
C ARG A 60 3.20 -10.00 8.65
N GLN A 61 2.82 -8.93 7.95
CA GLN A 61 1.85 -7.96 8.47
C GLN A 61 0.46 -8.59 8.69
N ARG A 62 -0.02 -9.39 7.75
CA ARG A 62 -1.29 -10.10 7.87
C ARG A 62 -1.28 -11.09 9.03
N LYS A 63 -0.21 -11.87 9.17
CA LYS A 63 -0.03 -12.82 10.26
C LYS A 63 -0.03 -12.13 11.63
N ALA A 64 0.65 -11.01 11.76
CA ALA A 64 0.66 -10.22 12.99
C ALA A 64 -0.72 -9.70 13.40
N LYS A 65 -1.63 -9.50 12.42
CA LYS A 65 -3.03 -9.11 12.63
C LYS A 65 -4.00 -10.29 12.74
N GLY A 66 -3.52 -11.53 12.75
CA GLY A 66 -4.36 -12.74 12.78
C GLY A 66 -5.17 -12.97 11.50
N LEU A 67 -4.77 -12.38 10.37
CA LEU A 67 -5.45 -12.53 9.09
C LEU A 67 -4.93 -13.76 8.33
N PRO A 68 -5.78 -14.42 7.50
CA PRO A 68 -5.36 -15.54 6.66
C PRO A 68 -4.19 -15.18 5.75
N THR A 69 -3.28 -16.14 5.52
CA THR A 69 -2.09 -15.94 4.67
C THR A 69 -1.96 -17.03 3.62
N TRP A 70 -1.34 -16.68 2.49
CA TRP A 70 -1.11 -17.57 1.36
C TRP A 70 0.31 -17.41 0.81
N GLY A 71 0.81 -18.42 0.13
CA GLY A 71 2.09 -18.38 -0.56
C GLY A 71 2.06 -17.45 -1.79
N PHE A 72 3.23 -17.06 -2.29
CA PHE A 72 3.37 -16.11 -3.40
C PHE A 72 2.75 -16.61 -4.73
N SER A 73 2.58 -17.92 -4.91
CA SER A 73 1.88 -18.48 -6.08
C SER A 73 0.44 -17.97 -6.21
N TYR A 74 -0.19 -17.58 -5.11
CA TYR A 74 -1.52 -16.98 -5.09
C TYR A 74 -1.57 -15.51 -5.57
N ALA A 75 -0.44 -14.92 -5.92
CA ALA A 75 -0.44 -13.58 -6.52
C ALA A 75 -1.22 -13.51 -7.85
N HIS A 76 -1.43 -14.65 -8.52
CA HIS A 76 -2.28 -14.79 -9.71
C HIS A 76 -3.77 -15.08 -9.39
N ASP A 77 -4.10 -15.37 -8.14
CA ASP A 77 -5.49 -15.48 -7.71
C ASP A 77 -6.02 -14.08 -7.39
N ARG A 78 -7.02 -13.63 -8.17
CA ARG A 78 -7.55 -12.26 -8.05
C ARG A 78 -8.06 -11.97 -6.64
N ALA A 79 -8.82 -12.89 -6.05
CA ALA A 79 -9.42 -12.67 -4.73
C ALA A 79 -8.33 -12.54 -3.65
N VAL A 80 -7.35 -13.45 -3.65
CA VAL A 80 -6.24 -13.43 -2.69
C VAL A 80 -5.33 -12.22 -2.92
N ALA A 81 -4.98 -11.90 -4.17
CA ALA A 81 -4.14 -10.75 -4.51
C ALA A 81 -4.77 -9.44 -4.03
N ARG A 82 -6.09 -9.28 -4.15
CA ARG A 82 -6.82 -8.09 -3.68
C ARG A 82 -6.88 -8.00 -2.16
N LEU A 83 -6.99 -9.13 -1.44
CA LEU A 83 -6.87 -9.15 0.02
C LEU A 83 -5.48 -8.70 0.49
N TYR A 84 -4.44 -9.14 -0.21
CA TYR A 84 -3.06 -8.70 0.03
C TYR A 84 -2.88 -7.23 -0.31
N ALA A 85 -3.40 -6.77 -1.44
CA ALA A 85 -3.35 -5.37 -1.84
C ALA A 85 -3.99 -4.45 -0.80
N ARG A 86 -5.18 -4.80 -0.31
CA ARG A 86 -5.84 -4.06 0.78
C ARG A 86 -4.93 -3.95 1.99
N SER A 87 -4.43 -5.08 2.49
CA SER A 87 -3.55 -5.09 3.68
C SER A 87 -2.29 -4.26 3.46
N TRP A 88 -1.72 -4.32 2.25
CA TRP A 88 -0.47 -3.62 1.93
C TRP A 88 -0.69 -2.12 1.73
N LEU A 89 -1.76 -1.70 1.07
CA LEU A 89 -2.11 -0.30 0.90
C LEU A 89 -2.48 0.36 2.24
N ASP A 90 -3.24 -0.34 3.10
CA ASP A 90 -3.52 0.12 4.47
C ASP A 90 -2.24 0.33 5.27
N TYR A 91 -1.31 -0.62 5.19
CA TYR A 91 -0.01 -0.52 5.86
C TYR A 91 0.82 0.67 5.34
N ILE A 92 0.86 0.86 4.02
CA ILE A 92 1.56 2.00 3.40
C ILE A 92 0.92 3.33 3.86
N GLU A 93 -0.41 3.44 3.82
CA GLU A 93 -1.12 4.65 4.27
C GLU A 93 -0.76 5.01 5.70
N GLU A 94 -0.82 4.04 6.61
CA GLU A 94 -0.45 4.22 8.02
C GLU A 94 1.00 4.69 8.18
N ARG A 95 1.94 4.03 7.47
CA ARG A 95 3.36 4.36 7.53
C ARG A 95 3.66 5.76 6.98
N LEU A 96 3.03 6.14 5.88
CA LEU A 96 3.19 7.48 5.30
C LEU A 96 2.56 8.55 6.19
N ALA A 97 1.36 8.32 6.71
CA ALA A 97 0.71 9.26 7.63
C ALA A 97 1.55 9.51 8.87
N LYS A 98 2.13 8.46 9.44
CA LYS A 98 3.04 8.58 10.59
C LYS A 98 4.32 9.36 10.23
N ALA A 99 4.92 9.08 9.08
CA ALA A 99 6.17 9.71 8.66
C ALA A 99 6.00 11.19 8.28
N THR A 100 4.86 11.55 7.69
CA THR A 100 4.61 12.91 7.16
C THR A 100 3.74 13.78 8.06
N GLY A 101 3.10 13.21 9.07
CA GLY A 101 2.17 13.91 9.97
C GLY A 101 0.84 14.30 9.33
N ARG A 102 0.51 13.76 8.15
CA ARG A 102 -0.73 14.05 7.41
C ARG A 102 -1.24 12.84 6.63
N LYS A 103 -2.50 12.87 6.25
CA LYS A 103 -3.08 11.83 5.38
C LYS A 103 -2.43 11.90 3.99
N PRO A 104 -1.86 10.78 3.48
CA PRO A 104 -1.30 10.74 2.14
C PRO A 104 -2.39 10.70 1.06
N SER A 105 -2.08 11.19 -0.13
CA SER A 105 -2.91 11.00 -1.32
C SER A 105 -2.73 9.59 -1.89
N LEU A 106 -3.64 9.15 -2.77
CA LEU A 106 -3.50 7.87 -3.47
C LEU A 106 -2.22 7.82 -4.31
N GLY A 107 -1.84 8.92 -4.95
CA GLY A 107 -0.59 9.01 -5.70
C GLY A 107 0.65 8.83 -4.84
N GLU A 108 0.65 9.34 -3.60
CA GLU A 108 1.74 9.14 -2.64
C GLU A 108 1.79 7.69 -2.14
N ILE A 109 0.64 7.09 -1.87
CA ILE A 109 0.53 5.66 -1.52
C ILE A 109 1.07 4.81 -2.68
N TYR A 110 0.69 5.13 -3.92
CA TYR A 110 1.18 4.45 -5.10
C TYR A 110 2.70 4.62 -5.28
N ALA A 111 3.26 5.80 -5.04
CA ALA A 111 4.71 6.00 -5.12
C ALA A 111 5.45 5.08 -4.14
N ALA A 112 4.95 4.95 -2.91
CA ALA A 112 5.51 4.01 -1.93
C ALA A 112 5.27 2.54 -2.30
N TYR A 113 4.14 2.23 -2.94
CA TYR A 113 3.86 0.90 -3.48
C TYR A 113 4.86 0.52 -4.58
N ASN A 114 5.07 1.40 -5.54
CA ASN A 114 5.91 1.19 -6.72
C ASN A 114 7.42 1.19 -6.40
N LEU A 115 7.88 2.12 -5.54
CA LEU A 115 9.29 2.32 -5.21
C LEU A 115 9.73 1.61 -3.92
N GLY A 116 8.78 1.05 -3.18
CA GLY A 116 8.96 0.65 -1.79
C GLY A 116 8.95 1.84 -0.83
N LEU A 117 8.58 1.59 0.43
CA LEU A 117 8.56 2.63 1.49
C LEU A 117 9.92 3.31 1.65
N ALA A 118 11.01 2.52 1.71
CA ALA A 118 12.36 3.06 1.81
C ALA A 118 12.76 3.87 0.56
N GLY A 119 12.35 3.42 -0.62
CA GLY A 119 12.60 4.13 -1.88
C GLY A 119 11.92 5.49 -1.95
N TYR A 120 10.69 5.58 -1.46
CA TYR A 120 9.98 6.85 -1.41
C TYR A 120 10.49 7.75 -0.27
N ALA A 121 10.85 7.19 0.88
CA ALA A 121 11.47 7.92 1.98
C ALA A 121 12.79 8.59 1.58
N ARG A 122 13.67 7.89 0.83
CA ARG A 122 14.92 8.48 0.29
C ARG A 122 14.69 9.68 -0.62
N ARG A 123 13.49 9.86 -1.15
CA ARG A 123 13.05 11.01 -1.96
C ARG A 123 12.33 12.07 -1.12
N GLY A 124 12.44 12.00 0.21
CA GLY A 124 11.81 12.94 1.12
C GLY A 124 10.29 12.98 1.01
N TYR A 125 9.66 11.87 0.60
CA TYR A 125 8.22 11.78 0.37
C TYR A 125 7.68 12.80 -0.64
N ARG A 126 8.49 13.14 -1.66
CA ARG A 126 8.13 14.11 -2.70
C ARG A 126 7.89 13.41 -4.04
N LEU A 127 6.68 13.54 -4.59
CA LEU A 127 6.33 12.97 -5.89
C LEU A 127 7.19 13.57 -7.02
N SER A 128 7.58 14.84 -6.90
CA SER A 128 8.47 15.50 -7.87
C SER A 128 9.82 14.81 -8.04
N ASP A 129 10.30 14.12 -7.01
CA ASP A 129 11.60 13.47 -6.99
C ASP A 129 11.54 11.98 -7.39
N CYS A 130 10.34 11.51 -7.73
CA CYS A 130 10.13 10.15 -8.21
C CYS A 130 10.47 10.00 -9.70
N PRO A 131 10.75 8.78 -10.20
CA PRO A 131 10.90 8.51 -11.62
C PRO A 131 9.69 8.97 -12.44
N ALA A 132 9.90 9.34 -13.70
CA ALA A 132 8.86 9.91 -14.56
C ALA A 132 7.61 9.03 -14.67
N SER A 133 7.77 7.71 -14.79
CA SER A 133 6.64 6.76 -14.83
C SER A 133 5.82 6.77 -13.54
N THR A 134 6.50 6.73 -12.40
CA THR A 134 5.85 6.81 -11.08
C THR A 134 5.09 8.12 -10.92
N ARG A 135 5.70 9.25 -11.32
CA ARG A 135 5.04 10.57 -11.26
C ARG A 135 3.77 10.64 -12.11
N ARG A 136 3.82 10.15 -13.36
CA ARG A 136 2.65 10.13 -14.26
C ARG A 136 1.50 9.32 -13.66
N ASN A 137 1.82 8.13 -13.18
CA ASN A 137 0.81 7.25 -12.59
C ASN A 137 0.24 7.84 -11.30
N ALA A 138 1.08 8.39 -10.44
CA ALA A 138 0.64 9.06 -9.21
C ALA A 138 -0.26 10.27 -9.49
N ALA A 139 0.11 11.09 -10.48
CA ALA A 139 -0.71 12.24 -10.89
C ALA A 139 -2.07 11.80 -11.44
N TRP A 140 -2.10 10.78 -12.30
CA TRP A 140 -3.34 10.22 -12.81
C TRP A 140 -4.23 9.67 -11.68
N LEU A 141 -3.66 8.92 -10.74
CA LEU A 141 -4.39 8.37 -9.58
C LEU A 141 -4.99 9.47 -8.71
N ASN A 142 -4.28 10.57 -8.50
CA ASN A 142 -4.78 11.72 -7.71
C ASN A 142 -5.95 12.44 -8.37
N LEU A 143 -6.15 12.30 -9.68
CA LEU A 143 -7.30 12.84 -10.41
C LEU A 143 -8.55 11.95 -10.31
N GLN A 144 -8.42 10.70 -9.87
CA GLN A 144 -9.52 9.73 -9.78
C GLN A 144 -10.30 9.89 -8.45
N ARG A 145 -10.90 11.03 -8.21
CA ARG A 145 -11.67 11.35 -6.98
C ARG A 145 -13.08 10.78 -6.99
#